data_26f8901556c9ccc1bed31ef1ada8f618
#
_entry.id   26f8901556c9ccc1bed31ef1ada8f618
#
_cell.length_a   1.000
_cell.length_b   1.000
_cell.length_c   1.000
_cell.angle_alpha   90.00
_cell.angle_beta   90.00
_cell.angle_gamma   90.00
#
_symmetry.space_group_name_H-M   'P 1'
#
loop_
_entity.id
_entity.type
_entity.pdbx_description
1 polymer ?
#
loop_
_entity_poly.entity_id
_entity_poly.type
_entity_poly.pdbx_seq_one_letter_code
_entity_poly.pdbx_strand_id
1 'polypeptide(L)'
;RPDYTVFDEMRNTDDFKLFADLRLAGVGMVGVVHATSPVDAIQRFIGRVEMGVIPQVIDTVIFIKNGFVNKVLELKMTVKVPSGMTEADLARPVVVINEFETGKLEYEIYSYGEQTVVIPVQEGKGRTGAHRLAENSILQEFQKYSRNVEVEMVSDNKCVVYVPESDIARIIGKQGTNIKKLEERLGIGIDVKSIDE
;
A
#
# COMPACT_ATOMS: atom_id res chain seq x y z
N ARG A 1 31.96 -11.06 22.54
CA ARG A 1 31.20 -10.45 21.42
C ARG A 1 29.80 -10.15 21.93
N PRO A 2 29.32 -8.91 21.92
CA PRO A 2 27.95 -8.60 22.34
C PRO A 2 26.93 -9.23 21.37
N ASP A 3 25.82 -9.69 21.90
CA ASP A 3 24.72 -10.23 21.06
C ASP A 3 24.00 -9.09 20.34
N TYR A 4 23.92 -7.92 20.99
CA TYR A 4 23.30 -6.71 20.44
C TYR A 4 24.14 -5.48 20.73
N THR A 5 24.09 -4.53 19.82
CA THR A 5 24.75 -3.21 19.97
C THR A 5 23.67 -2.13 19.80
N VAL A 6 23.65 -1.17 20.72
CA VAL A 6 22.79 0.01 20.61
C VAL A 6 23.62 1.16 20.05
N PHE A 7 23.20 1.72 18.92
CA PHE A 7 23.75 2.93 18.35
C PHE A 7 22.82 4.10 18.74
N ASP A 8 23.22 4.78 19.80
CA ASP A 8 22.45 5.90 20.35
C ASP A 8 22.63 7.14 19.48
N GLU A 9 21.54 7.54 18.83
CA GLU A 9 21.43 8.74 18.02
C GLU A 9 22.38 8.83 16.80
N MET A 10 21.97 8.22 15.69
CA MET A 10 22.64 8.38 14.40
C MET A 10 22.35 9.77 13.82
N ARG A 11 23.37 10.57 13.56
CA ARG A 11 23.23 11.98 13.15
C ARG A 11 23.74 12.28 11.75
N ASN A 12 24.84 11.68 11.34
CA ASN A 12 25.56 12.00 10.11
C ASN A 12 25.68 10.77 9.19
N THR A 13 26.14 10.98 7.97
CA THR A 13 26.27 9.92 6.96
C THR A 13 27.17 8.77 7.40
N ASP A 14 28.24 9.06 8.14
CA ASP A 14 29.19 8.03 8.58
C ASP A 14 28.58 7.13 9.66
N ASP A 15 27.70 7.67 10.52
CA ASP A 15 26.95 6.88 11.50
C ASP A 15 26.05 5.86 10.80
N PHE A 16 25.33 6.28 9.74
CA PHE A 16 24.46 5.38 8.97
C PHE A 16 25.25 4.31 8.22
N LYS A 17 26.41 4.65 7.68
CA LYS A 17 27.30 3.68 7.02
C LYS A 17 27.84 2.68 8.01
N LEU A 18 28.36 3.14 9.16
CA LEU A 18 28.87 2.26 10.20
C LEU A 18 27.79 1.30 10.73
N PHE A 19 26.58 1.82 10.94
CA PHE A 19 25.42 0.99 11.33
C PHE A 19 25.16 -0.10 10.29
N ALA A 20 25.14 0.26 9.02
CA ALA A 20 24.92 -0.68 7.92
C ALA A 20 26.03 -1.73 7.83
N ASP A 21 27.29 -1.33 7.92
CA ASP A 21 28.44 -2.23 7.88
C ASP A 21 28.42 -3.25 9.03
N LEU A 22 28.09 -2.82 10.23
CA LEU A 22 27.96 -3.71 11.39
C LEU A 22 26.79 -4.69 11.23
N ARG A 23 25.64 -4.23 10.73
CA ARG A 23 24.48 -5.09 10.44
C ARG A 23 24.83 -6.15 9.40
N LEU A 24 25.46 -5.77 8.30
CA LEU A 24 25.88 -6.68 7.23
C LEU A 24 26.98 -7.66 7.70
N ALA A 25 27.79 -7.27 8.68
CA ALA A 25 28.73 -8.17 9.34
C ALA A 25 28.05 -9.14 10.34
N GLY A 26 26.72 -9.11 10.47
CA GLY A 26 25.94 -10.02 11.31
C GLY A 26 25.85 -9.60 12.78
N VAL A 27 26.10 -8.32 13.09
CA VAL A 27 25.91 -7.79 14.45
C VAL A 27 24.42 -7.42 14.62
N GLY A 28 23.79 -7.88 15.70
CA GLY A 28 22.47 -7.40 16.10
C GLY A 28 22.53 -5.94 16.51
N MET A 29 21.74 -5.07 15.87
CA MET A 29 21.82 -3.62 16.10
C MET A 29 20.45 -3.04 16.43
N VAL A 30 20.44 -2.08 17.36
CA VAL A 30 19.33 -1.15 17.58
C VAL A 30 19.87 0.25 17.34
N GLY A 31 19.33 0.96 16.37
CA GLY A 31 19.71 2.35 16.06
C GLY A 31 18.63 3.33 16.47
N VAL A 32 19.02 4.46 17.04
CA VAL A 32 18.12 5.54 17.41
C VAL A 32 18.28 6.68 16.41
N VAL A 33 17.15 7.15 15.86
CA VAL A 33 17.09 8.23 14.87
C VAL A 33 15.95 9.18 15.24
N HIS A 34 16.23 10.47 15.25
CA HIS A 34 15.17 11.47 15.34
C HIS A 34 14.49 11.65 13.97
N ALA A 35 13.18 11.43 13.93
CA ALA A 35 12.37 11.56 12.74
C ALA A 35 10.99 12.14 13.07
N THR A 36 10.38 12.82 12.13
CA THR A 36 9.04 13.42 12.29
C THR A 36 7.93 12.42 11.98
N SER A 37 8.24 11.39 11.20
CA SER A 37 7.35 10.29 10.85
C SER A 37 8.12 8.96 10.74
N PRO A 38 7.44 7.81 10.80
CA PRO A 38 8.11 6.50 10.66
C PRO A 38 8.90 6.37 9.35
N VAL A 39 8.35 6.88 8.24
CA VAL A 39 8.98 6.80 6.93
C VAL A 39 10.20 7.72 6.82
N ASP A 40 10.25 8.84 7.54
CA ASP A 40 11.41 9.74 7.54
C ASP A 40 12.68 9.04 8.08
N ALA A 41 12.51 8.16 9.08
CA ALA A 41 13.62 7.36 9.59
C ALA A 41 14.21 6.46 8.50
N ILE A 42 13.35 5.83 7.70
CA ILE A 42 13.77 4.98 6.57
C ILE A 42 14.42 5.82 5.47
N GLN A 43 13.86 6.98 5.15
CA GLN A 43 14.39 7.88 4.12
C GLN A 43 15.83 8.35 4.43
N ARG A 44 16.22 8.38 5.70
CA ARG A 44 17.61 8.72 6.08
C ARG A 44 18.64 7.69 5.62
N PHE A 45 18.23 6.45 5.38
CA PHE A 45 19.11 5.42 4.80
C PHE A 45 19.17 5.48 3.27
N ILE A 46 18.15 6.04 2.62
CA ILE A 46 18.10 6.19 1.17
C ILE A 46 19.23 7.14 0.72
N GLY A 47 19.97 6.73 -0.30
CA GLY A 47 21.15 7.47 -0.78
C GLY A 47 22.42 7.27 0.07
N ARG A 48 22.34 6.60 1.23
CA ARG A 48 23.49 6.21 2.06
C ARG A 48 23.77 4.73 2.03
N VAL A 49 22.73 3.94 1.82
CA VAL A 49 22.75 2.49 1.69
C VAL A 49 22.06 2.12 0.36
N GLU A 50 22.58 1.15 -0.35
CA GLU A 50 21.98 0.66 -1.57
C GLU A 50 20.56 0.10 -1.29
N MET A 51 19.60 0.42 -2.14
CA MET A 51 18.19 0.09 -1.93
C MET A 51 17.97 -1.41 -1.66
N GLY A 52 18.64 -2.28 -2.42
CA GLY A 52 18.52 -3.74 -2.28
C GLY A 52 19.01 -4.28 -0.95
N VAL A 53 19.80 -3.50 -0.22
CA VAL A 53 20.40 -3.87 1.07
C VAL A 53 19.61 -3.30 2.25
N ILE A 54 18.75 -2.30 2.01
CA ILE A 54 17.99 -1.62 3.08
C ILE A 54 17.28 -2.61 4.01
N PRO A 55 16.51 -3.62 3.56
CA PRO A 55 15.84 -4.55 4.50
C PRO A 55 16.76 -5.49 5.26
N GLN A 56 18.01 -5.63 4.84
CA GLN A 56 19.03 -6.38 5.57
C GLN A 56 19.67 -5.54 6.69
N VAL A 57 19.67 -4.22 6.52
CA VAL A 57 20.18 -3.25 7.48
C VAL A 57 19.10 -2.85 8.49
N ILE A 58 17.90 -2.52 7.99
CA ILE A 58 16.71 -2.19 8.79
C ILE A 58 15.56 -3.13 8.39
N ASP A 59 15.23 -4.06 9.26
CA ASP A 59 14.08 -4.95 9.07
C ASP A 59 12.84 -4.42 9.78
N THR A 60 13.02 -3.66 10.88
CA THR A 60 11.93 -3.16 11.72
C THR A 60 12.18 -1.72 12.14
N VAL A 61 11.13 -0.89 12.07
CA VAL A 61 11.14 0.49 12.56
C VAL A 61 10.06 0.65 13.61
N ILE A 62 10.48 1.05 14.83
CA ILE A 62 9.56 1.35 15.94
C ILE A 62 9.50 2.86 16.10
N PHE A 63 8.36 3.46 15.75
CA PHE A 63 8.15 4.90 15.90
C PHE A 63 7.49 5.21 17.24
N ILE A 64 8.20 6.03 18.02
CA ILE A 64 7.76 6.45 19.36
C ILE A 64 7.32 7.92 19.29
N LYS A 65 6.10 8.19 19.75
CA LYS A 65 5.53 9.54 19.84
C LYS A 65 4.92 9.76 21.22
N ASN A 66 5.26 10.88 21.86
CA ASN A 66 4.76 11.23 23.19
C ASN A 66 5.05 10.14 24.25
N GLY A 67 6.18 9.44 24.13
CA GLY A 67 6.58 8.37 25.07
C GLY A 67 5.90 7.01 24.84
N PHE A 68 5.06 6.87 23.82
CA PHE A 68 4.36 5.62 23.48
C PHE A 68 4.76 5.11 22.10
N VAL A 69 4.75 3.79 21.92
CA VAL A 69 4.86 3.19 20.60
C VAL A 69 3.64 3.59 19.78
N ASN A 70 3.87 4.37 18.74
CA ASN A 70 2.82 4.87 17.88
C ASN A 70 2.61 3.97 16.66
N LYS A 71 3.70 3.47 16.08
CA LYS A 71 3.67 2.60 14.89
C LYS A 71 4.89 1.69 14.83
N VAL A 72 4.69 0.48 14.35
CA VAL A 72 5.77 -0.47 14.06
C VAL A 72 5.66 -0.86 12.59
N LEU A 73 6.74 -0.68 11.83
CA LEU A 73 6.83 -1.03 10.42
C LEU A 73 7.84 -2.15 10.21
N GLU A 74 7.52 -3.06 9.29
CA GLU A 74 8.39 -4.13 8.83
C GLU A 74 8.79 -3.89 7.36
N LEU A 75 10.08 -4.05 7.04
CA LEU A 75 10.62 -3.88 5.71
C LEU A 75 11.01 -5.24 5.11
N LYS A 76 10.53 -5.50 3.90
CA LYS A 76 10.87 -6.72 3.14
C LYS A 76 11.18 -6.40 1.68
N MET A 77 12.08 -7.18 1.08
CA MET A 77 12.34 -7.12 -0.35
C MET A 77 11.41 -8.09 -1.09
N THR A 78 10.82 -7.63 -2.17
CA THR A 78 10.06 -8.47 -3.10
C THR A 78 10.29 -8.04 -4.54
N VAL A 79 9.92 -8.88 -5.49
CA VAL A 79 9.90 -8.53 -6.91
C VAL A 79 8.45 -8.46 -7.35
N LYS A 80 8.01 -7.28 -7.72
CA LYS A 80 6.62 -7.02 -8.16
C LYS A 80 6.55 -5.80 -9.07
N VAL A 81 5.40 -5.59 -9.67
CA VAL A 81 5.07 -4.30 -10.27
C VAL A 81 4.73 -3.33 -9.14
N PRO A 82 5.39 -2.16 -9.05
CA PRO A 82 5.07 -1.16 -8.04
C PRO A 82 3.61 -0.71 -8.10
N SER A 83 3.06 -0.36 -6.96
CA SER A 83 1.68 0.13 -6.86
C SER A 83 1.49 1.39 -7.73
N GLY A 84 0.44 1.39 -8.55
CA GLY A 84 0.16 2.47 -9.51
C GLY A 84 0.77 2.29 -10.90
N MET A 85 1.56 1.24 -11.14
CA MET A 85 2.04 0.82 -12.46
C MET A 85 1.20 -0.36 -12.97
N THR A 86 0.96 -0.43 -14.29
CA THR A 86 0.01 -1.39 -14.87
C THR A 86 0.64 -2.40 -15.83
N GLU A 87 1.90 -2.24 -16.21
CA GLU A 87 2.56 -3.11 -17.17
C GLU A 87 3.29 -4.26 -16.47
N ALA A 88 2.98 -5.50 -16.84
CA ALA A 88 3.59 -6.70 -16.26
C ALA A 88 5.12 -6.76 -16.47
N ASP A 89 5.61 -6.18 -17.56
CA ASP A 89 7.05 -6.12 -17.89
C ASP A 89 7.84 -5.17 -16.99
N LEU A 90 7.17 -4.39 -16.14
CA LEU A 90 7.77 -3.47 -15.18
C LEU A 90 8.01 -4.08 -13.79
N ALA A 91 7.91 -5.39 -13.64
CA ALA A 91 8.27 -6.06 -12.39
C ALA A 91 9.74 -5.77 -12.05
N ARG A 92 9.99 -5.31 -10.83
CA ARG A 92 11.31 -4.90 -10.34
C ARG A 92 11.46 -5.19 -8.85
N PRO A 93 12.69 -5.17 -8.33
CA PRO A 93 12.90 -5.21 -6.88
C PRO A 93 12.22 -4.00 -6.21
N VAL A 94 11.38 -4.28 -5.22
CA VAL A 94 10.64 -3.29 -4.41
C VAL A 94 10.85 -3.62 -2.94
N VAL A 95 11.20 -2.64 -2.14
CA VAL A 95 11.11 -2.76 -0.69
C VAL A 95 9.69 -2.40 -0.28
N VAL A 96 8.97 -3.37 0.24
CA VAL A 96 7.63 -3.17 0.80
C VAL A 96 7.75 -2.87 2.29
N ILE A 97 7.00 -1.89 2.75
CA ILE A 97 6.94 -1.45 4.14
C ILE A 97 5.53 -1.68 4.64
N ASN A 98 5.39 -2.67 5.50
CA ASN A 98 4.11 -3.07 6.06
C ASN A 98 3.99 -2.63 7.52
N GLU A 99 2.79 -2.33 7.95
CA GLU A 99 2.48 -2.24 9.38
C GLU A 99 2.65 -3.63 10.00
N PHE A 100 3.39 -3.71 11.10
CA PHE A 100 3.82 -4.99 11.68
C PHE A 100 2.66 -5.84 12.20
N GLU A 101 1.67 -5.21 12.86
CA GLU A 101 0.55 -5.93 13.48
C GLU A 101 -0.48 -6.43 12.48
N THR A 102 -0.80 -5.60 11.48
CA THR A 102 -1.87 -5.90 10.51
C THR A 102 -1.36 -6.52 9.22
N GLY A 103 -0.05 -6.41 8.95
CA GLY A 103 0.54 -6.78 7.68
C GLY A 103 0.17 -5.85 6.51
N LYS A 104 -0.54 -4.75 6.80
CA LYS A 104 -1.01 -3.78 5.81
C LYS A 104 0.15 -3.07 5.15
N LEU A 105 0.17 -3.06 3.81
CA LEU A 105 1.17 -2.35 3.03
C LEU A 105 0.95 -0.83 3.14
N GLU A 106 1.97 -0.10 3.61
CA GLU A 106 1.89 1.36 3.78
C GLU A 106 2.73 2.14 2.78
N TYR A 107 3.94 1.65 2.48
CA TYR A 107 4.86 2.31 1.55
C TYR A 107 5.57 1.29 0.67
N GLU A 108 6.03 1.75 -0.47
CA GLU A 108 6.93 1.05 -1.36
C GLU A 108 8.14 1.90 -1.69
N ILE A 109 9.32 1.28 -1.72
CA ILE A 109 10.57 1.91 -2.19
C ILE A 109 11.02 1.15 -3.42
N TYR A 110 11.28 1.85 -4.50
CA TYR A 110 11.83 1.27 -5.72
C TYR A 110 12.66 2.30 -6.50
N SER A 111 13.47 1.82 -7.43
CA SER A 111 14.24 2.69 -8.31
C SER A 111 13.42 3.07 -9.54
N TYR A 112 13.40 4.37 -9.82
CA TYR A 112 12.83 4.94 -11.03
C TYR A 112 13.93 5.71 -11.77
N GLY A 113 14.48 5.13 -12.84
CA GLY A 113 15.72 5.60 -13.44
C GLY A 113 16.89 5.52 -12.43
N GLU A 114 17.60 6.61 -12.24
CA GLU A 114 18.70 6.73 -11.26
C GLU A 114 18.24 7.12 -9.85
N GLN A 115 16.95 7.40 -9.67
CA GLN A 115 16.40 7.86 -8.39
C GLN A 115 15.71 6.73 -7.62
N THR A 116 15.90 6.73 -6.30
CA THR A 116 15.11 5.90 -5.39
C THR A 116 13.92 6.71 -4.90
N VAL A 117 12.72 6.19 -5.09
CA VAL A 117 11.47 6.84 -4.70
C VAL A 117 10.76 6.06 -3.60
N VAL A 118 10.12 6.79 -2.70
CA VAL A 118 9.24 6.24 -1.65
C VAL A 118 7.82 6.67 -1.94
N ILE A 119 6.96 5.72 -2.17
CA ILE A 119 5.55 5.97 -2.53
C ILE A 119 4.65 5.47 -1.40
N PRO A 120 3.77 6.33 -0.85
CA PRO A 120 2.73 5.87 0.07
C PRO A 120 1.70 5.05 -0.71
N VAL A 121 1.40 3.87 -0.19
CA VAL A 121 0.34 3.01 -0.73
C VAL A 121 -0.93 3.30 0.04
N GLN A 122 -1.86 4.00 -0.58
CA GLN A 122 -3.18 4.24 0.01
C GLN A 122 -4.07 3.04 -0.31
N GLU A 123 -4.65 2.41 0.70
CA GLU A 123 -5.73 1.44 0.49
C GLU A 123 -6.86 2.12 -0.31
N GLY A 124 -7.28 1.46 -1.36
CA GLY A 124 -8.36 1.93 -2.24
C GLY A 124 -7.94 2.83 -3.39
N LYS A 125 -6.64 3.06 -3.63
CA LYS A 125 -6.16 3.82 -4.80
C LYS A 125 -5.06 3.12 -5.60
N GLY A 126 -5.16 1.81 -5.77
CA GLY A 126 -4.69 1.15 -7.00
C GLY A 126 -5.67 1.42 -8.15
N ARG A 127 -6.27 2.63 -8.16
CA ARG A 127 -7.18 3.05 -9.23
C ARG A 127 -6.36 3.43 -10.44
N THR A 128 -6.14 2.48 -11.31
CA THR A 128 -5.65 2.77 -12.67
C THR A 128 -6.60 3.75 -13.34
N GLY A 129 -6.13 4.51 -14.33
CA GLY A 129 -7.05 5.33 -15.14
C GLY A 129 -8.21 4.50 -15.71
N ALA A 130 -7.96 3.21 -15.99
CA ALA A 130 -8.98 2.24 -16.41
C ALA A 130 -10.01 1.96 -15.30
N HIS A 131 -9.59 1.78 -14.04
CA HIS A 131 -10.53 1.61 -12.91
C HIS A 131 -11.42 2.83 -12.71
N ARG A 132 -10.87 4.05 -12.83
CA ARG A 132 -11.68 5.29 -12.75
C ARG A 132 -12.67 5.41 -13.89
N LEU A 133 -12.28 5.04 -15.11
CA LEU A 133 -13.19 5.02 -16.25
C LEU A 133 -14.29 3.97 -16.07
N ALA A 134 -13.93 2.77 -15.58
CA ALA A 134 -14.88 1.72 -15.26
C ALA A 134 -15.85 2.16 -14.15
N GLU A 135 -15.35 2.71 -13.04
CA GLU A 135 -16.18 3.25 -11.95
C GLU A 135 -17.16 4.31 -12.45
N ASN A 136 -16.70 5.26 -13.26
CA ASN A 136 -17.56 6.30 -13.82
C ASN A 136 -18.63 5.73 -14.76
N SER A 137 -18.28 4.74 -15.57
CA SER A 137 -19.21 4.08 -16.48
C SER A 137 -20.27 3.29 -15.71
N ILE A 138 -19.85 2.56 -14.67
CA ILE A 138 -20.74 1.82 -13.77
C ILE A 138 -21.65 2.80 -13.02
N LEU A 139 -21.08 3.87 -12.47
CA LEU A 139 -21.82 4.90 -11.74
C LEU A 139 -22.94 5.51 -12.63
N GLN A 140 -22.63 5.88 -13.86
CA GLN A 140 -23.61 6.43 -14.80
C GLN A 140 -24.75 5.45 -15.11
N GLU A 141 -24.45 4.16 -15.22
CA GLU A 141 -25.47 3.13 -15.43
C GLU A 141 -26.39 2.97 -14.23
N PHE A 142 -25.81 2.94 -13.02
CA PHE A 142 -26.58 2.75 -11.80
C PHE A 142 -27.34 4.00 -11.36
N GLN A 143 -26.90 5.19 -11.73
CA GLN A 143 -27.64 6.45 -11.51
C GLN A 143 -29.01 6.48 -12.22
N LYS A 144 -29.25 5.63 -13.21
CA LYS A 144 -30.57 5.43 -13.83
C LYS A 144 -31.57 4.74 -12.89
N TYR A 145 -31.05 4.02 -11.90
CA TYR A 145 -31.86 3.22 -10.96
C TYR A 145 -31.90 3.82 -9.54
N SER A 146 -30.84 4.53 -9.13
CA SER A 146 -30.76 5.16 -7.81
C SER A 146 -30.03 6.50 -7.90
N ARG A 147 -30.45 7.47 -7.06
CA ARG A 147 -29.79 8.79 -7.00
C ARG A 147 -28.54 8.79 -6.15
N ASN A 148 -28.47 7.88 -5.18
CA ASN A 148 -27.34 7.78 -4.26
C ASN A 148 -26.63 6.45 -4.55
N VAL A 149 -25.54 6.51 -5.27
CA VAL A 149 -24.77 5.34 -5.74
C VAL A 149 -23.30 5.59 -5.47
N GLU A 150 -22.64 4.65 -4.81
CA GLU A 150 -21.20 4.60 -4.70
C GLU A 150 -20.69 3.31 -5.34
N VAL A 151 -19.56 3.38 -6.03
CA VAL A 151 -18.97 2.25 -6.74
C VAL A 151 -17.54 2.07 -6.26
N GLU A 152 -17.19 0.84 -5.92
CA GLU A 152 -15.85 0.45 -5.51
C GLU A 152 -15.36 -0.74 -6.36
N MET A 153 -14.26 -0.56 -7.07
CA MET A 153 -13.61 -1.65 -7.80
C MET A 153 -12.84 -2.54 -6.81
N VAL A 154 -13.19 -3.82 -6.77
CA VAL A 154 -12.51 -4.83 -5.94
C VAL A 154 -11.37 -5.48 -6.73
N SER A 155 -11.55 -5.68 -8.03
CA SER A 155 -10.57 -6.20 -8.97
C SER A 155 -10.89 -5.73 -10.39
N ASP A 156 -10.04 -6.07 -11.36
CA ASP A 156 -10.26 -5.74 -12.78
C ASP A 156 -11.60 -6.27 -13.32
N ASN A 157 -12.13 -7.34 -12.72
CA ASN A 157 -13.33 -8.04 -13.17
C ASN A 157 -14.47 -8.03 -12.15
N LYS A 158 -14.34 -7.28 -11.03
CA LYS A 158 -15.35 -7.27 -9.97
C LYS A 158 -15.46 -5.91 -9.29
N CYS A 159 -16.69 -5.44 -9.08
CA CYS A 159 -16.98 -4.24 -8.30
C CYS A 159 -18.08 -4.48 -7.25
N VAL A 160 -18.12 -3.60 -6.26
CA VAL A 160 -19.23 -3.49 -5.30
C VAL A 160 -19.91 -2.16 -5.54
N VAL A 161 -21.22 -2.19 -5.63
CA VAL A 161 -22.07 -1.02 -5.80
C VAL A 161 -22.91 -0.84 -4.54
N TYR A 162 -22.74 0.29 -3.88
CA TYR A 162 -23.50 0.65 -2.69
C TYR A 162 -24.67 1.54 -3.09
N VAL A 163 -25.87 1.18 -2.64
CA VAL A 163 -27.12 1.90 -2.93
C VAL A 163 -28.03 1.87 -1.69
N PRO A 164 -29.00 2.80 -1.56
CA PRO A 164 -30.00 2.72 -0.51
C PRO A 164 -30.74 1.39 -0.52
N GLU A 165 -31.05 0.85 0.65
CA GLU A 165 -31.72 -0.47 0.77
C GLU A 165 -33.03 -0.54 -0.02
N SER A 166 -33.77 0.56 -0.10
CA SER A 166 -35.01 0.69 -0.90
C SER A 166 -34.81 0.40 -2.40
N ASP A 167 -33.62 0.60 -2.93
CA ASP A 167 -33.32 0.50 -4.35
C ASP A 167 -32.73 -0.86 -4.74
N ILE A 168 -32.22 -1.63 -3.78
CA ILE A 168 -31.55 -2.93 -3.99
C ILE A 168 -32.47 -3.90 -4.77
N ALA A 169 -33.69 -4.06 -4.32
CA ALA A 169 -34.63 -5.00 -4.95
C ALA A 169 -34.93 -4.63 -6.43
N ARG A 170 -34.98 -3.33 -6.73
CA ARG A 170 -35.21 -2.82 -8.09
C ARG A 170 -34.00 -3.07 -8.99
N ILE A 171 -32.80 -2.90 -8.47
CA ILE A 171 -31.53 -3.09 -9.17
C ILE A 171 -31.29 -4.56 -9.45
N ILE A 172 -31.44 -5.43 -8.45
CA ILE A 172 -31.28 -6.87 -8.60
C ILE A 172 -32.33 -7.45 -9.55
N GLY A 173 -33.60 -7.01 -9.43
CA GLY A 173 -34.73 -7.49 -10.23
C GLY A 173 -35.19 -8.89 -9.82
N LYS A 174 -36.26 -9.37 -10.43
CA LYS A 174 -36.80 -10.71 -10.17
C LYS A 174 -35.77 -11.77 -10.51
N GLN A 175 -35.38 -12.59 -9.49
CA GLN A 175 -34.37 -13.66 -9.62
C GLN A 175 -33.03 -13.20 -10.17
N GLY A 176 -32.63 -11.96 -9.91
CA GLY A 176 -31.33 -11.42 -10.36
C GLY A 176 -31.24 -11.07 -11.85
N THR A 177 -32.40 -11.00 -12.56
CA THR A 177 -32.42 -10.81 -14.03
C THR A 177 -31.81 -9.47 -14.45
N ASN A 178 -32.04 -8.40 -13.67
CA ASN A 178 -31.54 -7.07 -14.02
C ASN A 178 -30.03 -6.95 -13.79
N ILE A 179 -29.54 -7.46 -12.65
CA ILE A 179 -28.12 -7.41 -12.34
C ILE A 179 -27.29 -8.21 -13.34
N LYS A 180 -27.74 -9.41 -13.73
CA LYS A 180 -27.07 -10.22 -14.75
C LYS A 180 -26.95 -9.52 -16.10
N LYS A 181 -27.99 -8.81 -16.53
CA LYS A 181 -27.94 -8.01 -17.77
C LYS A 181 -26.95 -6.85 -17.66
N LEU A 182 -26.81 -6.24 -16.47
CA LEU A 182 -25.83 -5.19 -16.22
C LEU A 182 -24.40 -5.76 -16.25
N GLU A 183 -24.17 -6.91 -15.61
CA GLU A 183 -22.89 -7.62 -15.62
C GLU A 183 -22.47 -8.02 -17.04
N GLU A 184 -23.38 -8.60 -17.84
CA GLU A 184 -23.12 -8.96 -19.23
C GLU A 184 -22.78 -7.73 -20.10
N ARG A 185 -23.49 -6.61 -19.89
CA ARG A 185 -23.27 -5.38 -20.66
C ARG A 185 -22.00 -4.65 -20.29
N LEU A 186 -21.65 -4.65 -19.01
CA LEU A 186 -20.46 -3.98 -18.49
C LEU A 186 -19.21 -4.88 -18.50
N GLY A 187 -19.39 -6.19 -18.68
CA GLY A 187 -18.31 -7.18 -18.72
C GLY A 187 -17.62 -7.37 -17.36
N ILE A 188 -18.32 -7.10 -16.26
CA ILE A 188 -17.76 -7.11 -14.89
C ILE A 188 -18.78 -7.70 -13.90
N GLY A 189 -18.31 -8.48 -12.93
CA GLY A 189 -19.12 -8.98 -11.82
C GLY A 189 -19.49 -7.87 -10.84
N ILE A 190 -20.76 -7.82 -10.42
CA ILE A 190 -21.29 -6.73 -9.59
C ILE A 190 -21.95 -7.27 -8.34
N ASP A 191 -21.39 -6.96 -7.17
CA ASP A 191 -22.06 -7.15 -5.89
C ASP A 191 -22.81 -5.88 -5.49
N VAL A 192 -24.08 -5.99 -5.09
CA VAL A 192 -24.88 -4.85 -4.63
C VAL A 192 -25.04 -4.93 -3.13
N LYS A 193 -24.70 -3.83 -2.43
CA LYS A 193 -24.79 -3.70 -0.97
C LYS A 193 -25.55 -2.45 -0.56
N SER A 194 -26.03 -2.42 0.69
CA SER A 194 -26.62 -1.22 1.27
C SER A 194 -25.56 -0.18 1.64
N ILE A 195 -25.85 1.11 1.41
CA ILE A 195 -25.05 2.23 1.94
C ILE A 195 -25.20 2.34 3.47
N ASP A 196 -26.32 1.82 4.00
CA ASP A 196 -26.70 1.98 5.43
C ASP A 196 -26.09 0.87 6.34
N GLU A 197 -25.28 -0.03 5.78
CA GLU A 197 -24.46 -1.01 6.50
C GLU A 197 -23.00 -0.49 6.59
#